data_88f4f3b45d89570497e495c37519c05b
#
_entry.id   88f4f3b45d89570497e495c37519c05b
#
_cell.length_a   1.000
_cell.length_b   1.000
_cell.length_c   1.000
_cell.angle_alpha   90.00
_cell.angle_beta   90.00
_cell.angle_gamma   90.00
#
_symmetry.space_group_name_H-M   'P 1'
#
loop_
_entity.id
_entity.type
_entity.pdbx_description
1 polymer ?
#
loop_
_entity_poly.entity_id
_entity_poly.type
_entity_poly.pdbx_seq_one_letter_code
_entity_poly.pdbx_strand_id
1 'polypeptide(L)'
;EGQRVYVTGEVKTPGRYAHEAGATVQRVLTLAGGVTEKAEASVVKLTRATEQGVETTVVPQDAVVLPEDIILVVPKNDKFYVTGEVKNPGSYVHKEGLSLQKALAMAGGATEKGDVERLQLVRIVNNQEEHPVVTLESPVLPEDTIVVAERQRFYVTGEVRTPGRYSYEARLSLQKAVSMAGGFTEKADKTDVRVERRDAQGVTTVPMDANTLLQPDDVVVIPQARRFYVNGEVKKPGDFWYERGLTLHMAITMAGGFTEKASKTPKVLRRVNGQERTVELALDAPILPDDIVVVAQRFF
;
A
#
# COMPACT_ATOMS: atom_id res chain seq x y z
N GLU A 1 65.07 18.47 -10.57
CA GLU A 1 63.64 18.79 -10.55
C GLU A 1 63.10 18.33 -9.22
N GLY A 2 62.53 19.27 -8.44
CA GLY A 2 62.03 18.97 -7.09
C GLY A 2 60.82 18.04 -7.12
N GLN A 3 60.75 17.13 -6.16
CA GLN A 3 59.63 16.21 -5.98
C GLN A 3 58.31 17.00 -5.78
N ARG A 4 57.21 16.54 -6.32
CA ARG A 4 55.94 17.27 -6.33
C ARG A 4 54.76 16.40 -5.84
N VAL A 5 53.71 17.05 -5.37
CA VAL A 5 52.40 16.47 -5.08
C VAL A 5 51.34 17.26 -5.83
N TYR A 6 50.22 16.60 -6.12
CA TYR A 6 49.14 17.20 -6.87
C TYR A 6 47.91 17.34 -5.96
N VAL A 7 47.27 18.49 -6.03
CA VAL A 7 46.02 18.77 -5.29
C VAL A 7 44.93 19.16 -6.26
N THR A 8 43.78 18.48 -6.13
CA THR A 8 42.64 18.70 -7.01
C THR A 8 41.32 18.61 -6.24
N GLY A 9 40.22 19.00 -6.85
CA GLY A 9 38.90 19.02 -6.27
C GLY A 9 38.60 20.33 -5.54
N GLU A 10 37.84 20.25 -4.46
CA GLU A 10 37.30 21.41 -3.71
C GLU A 10 38.35 22.06 -2.79
N VAL A 11 39.40 22.60 -3.41
CA VAL A 11 40.42 23.43 -2.74
C VAL A 11 40.48 24.81 -3.37
N LYS A 12 40.95 25.83 -2.65
CA LYS A 12 40.99 27.20 -3.14
C LYS A 12 41.92 27.37 -4.34
N THR A 13 43.04 26.65 -4.33
CA THR A 13 44.07 26.72 -5.38
C THR A 13 44.48 25.31 -5.78
N PRO A 14 43.76 24.64 -6.68
CA PRO A 14 44.18 23.34 -7.19
C PRO A 14 45.47 23.49 -8.04
N GLY A 15 46.38 22.51 -7.94
CA GLY A 15 47.64 22.59 -8.68
C GLY A 15 48.71 21.63 -8.17
N ARG A 16 49.96 21.96 -8.56
CA ARG A 16 51.18 21.21 -8.20
C ARG A 16 51.96 21.93 -7.12
N TYR A 17 52.30 21.22 -6.08
CA TYR A 17 53.04 21.75 -4.91
C TYR A 17 54.32 21.02 -4.71
N ALA A 18 55.35 21.72 -4.21
CA ALA A 18 56.61 21.11 -3.85
C ALA A 18 56.38 20.12 -2.72
N HIS A 19 56.96 18.90 -2.84
CA HIS A 19 56.94 17.93 -1.77
C HIS A 19 58.09 18.21 -0.77
N GLU A 20 57.76 18.22 0.49
CA GLU A 20 58.71 18.30 1.60
C GLU A 20 58.69 16.95 2.33
N ALA A 21 59.88 16.44 2.76
CA ALA A 21 59.94 15.19 3.51
C ALA A 21 59.11 15.26 4.79
N GLY A 22 58.22 14.29 5.00
CA GLY A 22 57.28 14.23 6.12
C GLY A 22 56.06 15.18 6.03
N ALA A 23 55.82 15.76 4.86
CA ALA A 23 54.61 16.57 4.65
C ALA A 23 53.35 15.72 4.82
N THR A 24 52.35 16.29 5.48
CA THR A 24 51.05 15.68 5.68
C THR A 24 50.01 16.26 4.70
N VAL A 25 48.93 15.56 4.49
CA VAL A 25 47.78 16.03 3.70
C VAL A 25 47.34 17.42 4.15
N GLN A 26 47.22 17.66 5.46
CA GLN A 26 46.83 18.95 6.04
C GLN A 26 47.81 20.08 5.63
N ARG A 27 49.13 19.80 5.66
CA ARG A 27 50.15 20.78 5.28
C ARG A 27 50.02 21.15 3.80
N VAL A 28 49.82 20.17 2.95
CA VAL A 28 49.67 20.39 1.49
C VAL A 28 48.36 21.12 1.18
N LEU A 29 47.28 20.77 1.85
CA LEU A 29 46.00 21.50 1.72
C LEU A 29 46.13 22.95 2.18
N THR A 30 46.91 23.21 3.21
CA THR A 30 47.17 24.59 3.68
C THR A 30 47.94 25.39 2.62
N LEU A 31 48.91 24.78 1.93
CA LEU A 31 49.59 25.41 0.80
C LEU A 31 48.67 25.69 -0.38
N ALA A 32 47.65 24.83 -0.58
CA ALA A 32 46.59 25.04 -1.56
C ALA A 32 45.57 26.10 -1.16
N GLY A 33 45.81 26.85 -0.05
CA GLY A 33 44.92 27.87 0.48
C GLY A 33 43.74 27.34 1.29
N GLY A 34 43.75 26.05 1.60
CA GLY A 34 42.66 25.33 2.30
C GLY A 34 41.57 24.86 1.37
N VAL A 35 40.59 24.17 1.94
CA VAL A 35 39.40 23.65 1.25
C VAL A 35 38.38 24.76 0.97
N THR A 36 37.49 24.56 0.00
CA THR A 36 36.37 25.48 -0.27
C THR A 36 35.19 25.17 0.68
N GLU A 37 34.19 26.06 0.70
CA GLU A 37 32.93 25.82 1.45
C GLU A 37 32.13 24.65 0.91
N LYS A 38 32.40 24.25 -0.33
CA LYS A 38 31.74 23.11 -1.01
C LYS A 38 32.46 21.78 -0.76
N ALA A 39 33.57 21.78 -0.06
CA ALA A 39 34.34 20.59 0.24
C ALA A 39 33.68 19.73 1.31
N GLU A 40 33.67 18.40 1.13
CA GLU A 40 33.50 17.46 2.23
C GLU A 40 34.84 17.32 2.97
N ALA A 41 35.03 18.19 3.97
CA ALA A 41 36.31 18.36 4.65
C ALA A 41 36.79 17.11 5.39
N SER A 42 35.90 16.17 5.72
CA SER A 42 36.21 14.90 6.37
C SER A 42 36.67 13.81 5.38
N VAL A 43 36.47 14.01 4.08
CA VAL A 43 36.74 12.99 3.07
C VAL A 43 37.81 13.50 2.09
N VAL A 44 39.07 13.13 2.36
CA VAL A 44 40.18 13.38 1.43
C VAL A 44 40.64 12.03 0.85
N LYS A 45 40.67 11.94 -0.48
CA LYS A 45 41.18 10.77 -1.19
C LYS A 45 42.60 11.01 -1.62
N LEU A 46 43.49 10.03 -1.36
CA LEU A 46 44.84 10.00 -1.80
C LEU A 46 45.01 8.91 -2.87
N THR A 47 45.50 9.30 -4.02
CA THR A 47 45.84 8.37 -5.08
C THR A 47 47.35 8.25 -5.17
N ARG A 48 47.88 7.04 -5.07
CA ARG A 48 49.30 6.72 -5.05
C ARG A 48 49.62 5.62 -6.04
N ALA A 49 50.67 5.78 -6.78
CA ALA A 49 51.22 4.73 -7.60
C ALA A 49 52.04 3.76 -6.71
N THR A 50 51.70 2.47 -6.75
CA THR A 50 52.40 1.40 -6.04
C THR A 50 52.93 0.39 -7.05
N GLU A 51 53.76 -0.55 -6.60
CA GLU A 51 54.27 -1.62 -7.47
C GLU A 51 53.17 -2.53 -8.04
N GLN A 52 52.00 -2.54 -7.39
CA GLN A 52 50.80 -3.33 -7.78
C GLN A 52 49.82 -2.55 -8.66
N GLY A 53 50.08 -1.25 -8.91
CA GLY A 53 49.21 -0.37 -9.69
C GLY A 53 48.92 0.95 -8.99
N VAL A 54 47.84 1.62 -9.44
CA VAL A 54 47.37 2.88 -8.85
C VAL A 54 46.31 2.59 -7.81
N GLU A 55 46.55 3.00 -6.57
CA GLU A 55 45.61 2.82 -5.44
C GLU A 55 45.03 4.17 -5.01
N THR A 56 43.71 4.21 -4.77
CA THR A 56 43.01 5.39 -4.20
C THR A 56 42.34 5.03 -2.90
N THR A 57 42.76 5.68 -1.81
CA THR A 57 42.24 5.44 -0.46
C THR A 57 41.74 6.74 0.19
N VAL A 58 40.78 6.63 1.10
CA VAL A 58 40.39 7.75 1.98
C VAL A 58 41.43 7.83 3.10
N VAL A 59 42.01 8.97 3.28
CA VAL A 59 43.06 9.18 4.29
C VAL A 59 42.71 10.31 5.26
N PRO A 60 43.19 10.21 6.51
CA PRO A 60 43.03 11.30 7.45
C PRO A 60 43.98 12.47 7.09
N GLN A 61 43.73 13.65 7.64
CA GLN A 61 44.50 14.87 7.31
C GLN A 61 45.96 14.83 7.80
N ASP A 62 46.27 14.00 8.78
CA ASP A 62 47.64 13.76 9.29
C ASP A 62 48.42 12.69 8.49
N ALA A 63 47.77 12.07 7.51
CA ALA A 63 48.46 11.09 6.67
C ALA A 63 49.66 11.70 5.93
N VAL A 64 50.79 10.97 5.89
CA VAL A 64 52.02 11.38 5.18
C VAL A 64 51.87 11.23 3.67
N VAL A 65 52.20 12.28 2.95
CA VAL A 65 52.15 12.35 1.49
C VAL A 65 53.52 12.02 0.93
N LEU A 66 53.57 11.23 -0.13
CA LEU A 66 54.78 10.89 -0.89
C LEU A 66 54.87 11.69 -2.19
N PRO A 67 56.05 11.78 -2.81
CA PRO A 67 56.17 12.38 -4.13
C PRO A 67 55.26 11.70 -5.14
N GLU A 68 54.69 12.51 -6.04
CA GLU A 68 53.73 12.13 -7.10
C GLU A 68 52.34 11.71 -6.58
N ASP A 69 52.07 11.76 -5.30
CA ASP A 69 50.72 11.56 -4.77
C ASP A 69 49.73 12.60 -5.30
N ILE A 70 48.49 12.17 -5.54
CA ILE A 70 47.39 13.04 -5.90
C ILE A 70 46.40 13.11 -4.74
N ILE A 71 46.18 14.30 -4.19
CA ILE A 71 45.23 14.58 -3.17
C ILE A 71 43.95 15.11 -3.83
N LEU A 72 42.85 14.41 -3.67
CA LEU A 72 41.53 14.82 -4.14
C LEU A 72 40.63 15.17 -2.95
N VAL A 73 40.22 16.43 -2.88
CA VAL A 73 39.19 16.88 -1.94
C VAL A 73 37.85 16.78 -2.65
N VAL A 74 36.97 15.92 -2.16
CA VAL A 74 35.69 15.67 -2.81
C VAL A 74 34.67 16.76 -2.47
N PRO A 75 33.78 17.09 -3.41
CA PRO A 75 32.71 18.03 -3.14
C PRO A 75 31.71 17.42 -2.15
N LYS A 76 31.14 18.29 -1.28
CA LYS A 76 30.05 17.93 -0.40
C LYS A 76 28.80 17.62 -1.22
N ASN A 77 28.18 16.49 -0.95
CA ASN A 77 26.90 16.21 -1.58
C ASN A 77 25.77 16.83 -0.76
N ASP A 78 25.37 18.03 -1.15
CA ASP A 78 24.30 18.78 -0.48
C ASP A 78 22.91 18.45 -1.09
N LYS A 79 22.74 17.29 -1.67
CA LYS A 79 21.46 16.90 -2.28
C LYS A 79 20.79 15.81 -1.46
N PHE A 80 19.46 15.81 -1.51
CA PHE A 80 18.60 14.71 -1.10
C PHE A 80 17.73 14.29 -2.30
N TYR A 81 17.11 13.13 -2.22
CA TYR A 81 16.34 12.55 -3.30
C TYR A 81 14.91 12.31 -2.86
N VAL A 82 13.95 12.54 -3.76
CA VAL A 82 12.54 12.25 -3.54
C VAL A 82 12.04 11.39 -4.70
N THR A 83 11.43 10.25 -4.38
CA THR A 83 11.02 9.25 -5.38
C THR A 83 9.67 8.63 -4.99
N GLY A 84 9.09 7.85 -5.91
CA GLY A 84 7.77 7.23 -5.73
C GLY A 84 6.64 8.15 -6.14
N GLU A 85 5.53 8.08 -5.41
CA GLU A 85 4.27 8.78 -5.73
C GLU A 85 4.30 10.26 -5.31
N VAL A 86 5.18 11.04 -5.94
CA VAL A 86 5.29 12.50 -5.81
C VAL A 86 5.14 13.16 -7.17
N LYS A 87 4.71 14.43 -7.19
CA LYS A 87 4.46 15.15 -8.45
C LYS A 87 5.73 15.36 -9.27
N ASN A 88 6.84 15.66 -8.61
CA ASN A 88 8.12 15.92 -9.26
C ASN A 88 9.20 15.07 -8.56
N PRO A 89 9.38 13.79 -8.94
CA PRO A 89 10.47 12.98 -8.42
C PRO A 89 11.82 13.52 -8.93
N GLY A 90 12.85 13.47 -8.08
CA GLY A 90 14.18 13.96 -8.48
C GLY A 90 15.11 14.26 -7.31
N SER A 91 16.20 14.94 -7.60
CA SER A 91 17.19 15.39 -6.63
C SER A 91 16.99 16.89 -6.31
N TYR A 92 17.13 17.24 -5.05
CA TYR A 92 16.91 18.57 -4.52
C TYR A 92 18.09 19.01 -3.66
N VAL A 93 18.37 20.32 -3.65
CA VAL A 93 19.42 20.87 -2.81
C VAL A 93 18.95 20.87 -1.35
N HIS A 94 19.73 20.24 -0.48
CA HIS A 94 19.49 20.23 0.96
C HIS A 94 19.78 21.60 1.56
N LYS A 95 18.99 21.98 2.55
CA LYS A 95 19.20 23.19 3.37
C LYS A 95 19.09 22.79 4.84
N GLU A 96 19.89 23.43 5.66
CA GLU A 96 19.86 23.21 7.11
C GLU A 96 18.45 23.42 7.68
N GLY A 97 18.02 22.54 8.59
CA GLY A 97 16.67 22.56 9.17
C GLY A 97 15.55 22.12 8.21
N LEU A 98 15.90 21.35 7.17
CA LEU A 98 14.92 20.76 6.26
C LEU A 98 14.19 19.59 6.94
N SER A 99 12.85 19.65 7.00
CA SER A 99 11.99 18.54 7.43
C SER A 99 11.44 17.77 6.23
N LEU A 100 10.97 16.53 6.47
CA LEU A 100 10.29 15.73 5.45
C LEU A 100 9.11 16.44 4.81
N GLN A 101 8.32 17.19 5.59
CA GLN A 101 7.21 17.99 5.07
C GLN A 101 7.67 19.02 4.05
N LYS A 102 8.74 19.77 4.37
CA LYS A 102 9.32 20.77 3.45
C LYS A 102 9.92 20.11 2.23
N ALA A 103 10.61 18.98 2.39
CA ALA A 103 11.20 18.22 1.30
C ALA A 103 10.13 17.72 0.32
N LEU A 104 9.02 17.19 0.83
CA LEU A 104 7.87 16.80 0.00
C LEU A 104 7.26 18.01 -0.71
N ALA A 105 7.14 19.15 -0.05
CA ALA A 105 6.64 20.37 -0.67
C ALA A 105 7.53 20.83 -1.83
N MET A 106 8.86 20.70 -1.71
CA MET A 106 9.80 20.96 -2.82
C MET A 106 9.56 20.04 -4.00
N ALA A 107 9.18 18.79 -3.77
CA ALA A 107 8.78 17.82 -4.81
C ALA A 107 7.34 18.02 -5.32
N GLY A 108 6.68 19.12 -4.95
CA GLY A 108 5.31 19.42 -5.35
C GLY A 108 4.23 18.64 -4.59
N GLY A 109 4.61 17.92 -3.52
CA GLY A 109 3.73 17.06 -2.72
C GLY A 109 3.50 15.68 -3.35
N ALA A 110 2.82 14.82 -2.62
CA ALA A 110 2.42 13.50 -3.11
C ALA A 110 1.39 13.62 -4.25
N THR A 111 1.33 12.60 -5.10
CA THR A 111 0.24 12.43 -6.07
C THR A 111 -1.05 11.98 -5.33
N GLU A 112 -2.17 11.92 -6.05
CA GLU A 112 -3.43 11.35 -5.51
C GLU A 112 -3.29 9.87 -5.09
N LYS A 113 -2.30 9.19 -5.66
CA LYS A 113 -1.99 7.79 -5.33
C LYS A 113 -0.99 7.65 -4.19
N GLY A 114 -0.31 8.73 -3.81
CA GLY A 114 0.73 8.71 -2.79
C GLY A 114 0.19 8.59 -1.37
N ASP A 115 0.91 7.82 -0.57
CA ASP A 115 0.59 7.60 0.84
C ASP A 115 1.56 8.39 1.73
N VAL A 116 1.13 9.56 2.19
CA VAL A 116 1.93 10.44 3.05
C VAL A 116 2.02 9.95 4.51
N GLU A 117 1.20 8.97 4.89
CA GLU A 117 1.27 8.35 6.22
C GLU A 117 2.30 7.20 6.26
N ARG A 118 2.73 6.73 5.08
CA ARG A 118 3.69 5.63 4.90
C ARG A 118 4.93 6.08 4.15
N LEU A 119 5.52 7.17 4.61
CA LEU A 119 6.80 7.65 4.11
C LEU A 119 7.92 6.71 4.56
N GLN A 120 8.84 6.44 3.66
CA GLN A 120 10.07 5.73 3.95
C GLN A 120 11.25 6.68 3.74
N LEU A 121 12.18 6.67 4.65
CA LEU A 121 13.45 7.37 4.53
C LEU A 121 14.54 6.32 4.44
N VAL A 122 15.33 6.40 3.39
CA VAL A 122 16.54 5.58 3.23
C VAL A 122 17.73 6.49 3.48
N ARG A 123 18.54 6.15 4.46
CA ARG A 123 19.74 6.89 4.87
C ARG A 123 20.95 5.97 4.83
N ILE A 124 22.04 6.44 4.26
CA ILE A 124 23.30 5.71 4.27
C ILE A 124 24.14 6.14 5.48
N VAL A 125 24.36 5.23 6.41
CA VAL A 125 25.22 5.42 7.57
C VAL A 125 26.31 4.35 7.56
N ASN A 126 27.58 4.76 7.57
CA ASN A 126 28.74 3.83 7.52
C ASN A 126 28.65 2.80 6.38
N ASN A 127 28.25 3.21 5.19
CA ASN A 127 28.05 2.35 4.02
C ASN A 127 26.92 1.29 4.17
N GLN A 128 26.02 1.45 5.13
CA GLN A 128 24.84 0.60 5.34
C GLN A 128 23.57 1.41 5.18
N GLU A 129 22.56 0.81 4.55
CA GLU A 129 21.23 1.41 4.44
C GLU A 129 20.48 1.26 5.75
N GLU A 130 19.98 2.38 6.25
CA GLU A 130 19.09 2.45 7.39
C GLU A 130 17.72 2.95 6.96
N HIS A 131 16.67 2.40 7.56
CA HIS A 131 15.27 2.80 7.33
C HIS A 131 14.66 3.32 8.64
N PRO A 132 14.98 4.54 9.07
CA PRO A 132 14.46 5.08 10.32
C PRO A 132 12.94 5.27 10.22
N VAL A 133 12.28 5.06 11.36
CA VAL A 133 10.85 5.43 11.48
C VAL A 133 10.77 6.95 11.47
N VAL A 134 9.99 7.49 10.58
CA VAL A 134 9.93 8.93 10.35
C VAL A 134 8.50 9.48 10.46
N THR A 135 8.42 10.76 10.73
CA THR A 135 7.21 11.58 10.68
C THR A 135 7.46 12.77 9.74
N LEU A 136 6.44 13.53 9.41
CA LEU A 136 6.59 14.73 8.57
C LEU A 136 7.54 15.77 9.15
N GLU A 137 7.73 15.79 10.48
CA GLU A 137 8.65 16.70 11.18
C GLU A 137 10.09 16.18 11.23
N SER A 138 10.34 14.92 10.84
CA SER A 138 11.67 14.33 10.89
C SER A 138 12.65 15.09 10.01
N PRO A 139 13.90 15.30 10.47
CA PRO A 139 14.91 16.01 9.70
C PRO A 139 15.39 15.17 8.52
N VAL A 140 15.55 15.84 7.40
CA VAL A 140 16.19 15.30 6.20
C VAL A 140 17.66 15.71 6.21
N LEU A 141 18.54 14.78 5.91
CA LEU A 141 19.98 15.01 5.80
C LEU A 141 20.42 14.96 4.33
N PRO A 142 21.61 15.47 4.00
CA PRO A 142 22.23 15.22 2.70
C PRO A 142 22.30 13.71 2.40
N GLU A 143 22.12 13.36 1.13
CA GLU A 143 22.10 11.98 0.60
C GLU A 143 20.89 11.12 1.01
N ASP A 144 20.00 11.61 1.87
CA ASP A 144 18.76 10.92 2.18
C ASP A 144 17.91 10.70 0.93
N THR A 145 17.27 9.55 0.85
CA THR A 145 16.26 9.25 -0.16
C THR A 145 14.90 9.10 0.51
N ILE A 146 13.97 9.97 0.13
CA ILE A 146 12.59 9.95 0.59
C ILE A 146 11.77 9.18 -0.44
N VAL A 147 11.09 8.12 0.00
CA VAL A 147 10.24 7.28 -0.84
C VAL A 147 8.79 7.46 -0.41
N VAL A 148 7.95 7.94 -1.32
CA VAL A 148 6.49 8.01 -1.11
C VAL A 148 5.87 6.77 -1.75
N ALA A 149 5.41 5.85 -0.92
CA ALA A 149 4.79 4.62 -1.38
C ALA A 149 3.42 4.88 -2.05
N GLU A 150 2.99 3.97 -2.92
CA GLU A 150 1.62 4.01 -3.41
C GLU A 150 0.65 3.64 -2.27
N ARG A 151 -0.48 4.36 -2.21
CA ARG A 151 -1.55 4.10 -1.24
C ARG A 151 -2.13 2.72 -1.45
N GLN A 152 -2.12 1.93 -0.40
CA GLN A 152 -2.72 0.60 -0.43
C GLN A 152 -4.22 0.69 -0.67
N ARG A 153 -4.77 -0.32 -1.33
CA ARG A 153 -6.17 -0.38 -1.75
C ARG A 153 -6.77 -1.74 -1.44
N PHE A 154 -8.08 -1.79 -1.45
CA PHE A 154 -8.87 -3.02 -1.49
C PHE A 154 -10.01 -2.84 -2.49
N TYR A 155 -10.68 -3.92 -2.82
CA TYR A 155 -11.73 -3.92 -3.84
C TYR A 155 -13.03 -4.43 -3.24
N VAL A 156 -14.15 -3.84 -3.65
CA VAL A 156 -15.49 -4.32 -3.30
C VAL A 156 -16.26 -4.53 -4.60
N THR A 157 -16.82 -5.72 -4.76
CA THR A 157 -17.54 -6.11 -5.98
C THR A 157 -18.85 -6.82 -5.64
N GLY A 158 -19.78 -6.85 -6.60
CA GLY A 158 -21.07 -7.47 -6.47
C GLY A 158 -22.14 -6.53 -5.94
N GLU A 159 -23.04 -7.04 -5.09
CA GLU A 159 -24.26 -6.38 -4.68
C GLU A 159 -24.06 -5.36 -3.54
N VAL A 160 -23.33 -4.31 -3.85
CA VAL A 160 -23.20 -3.08 -3.04
C VAL A 160 -23.60 -1.87 -3.88
N ARG A 161 -23.94 -0.76 -3.23
CA ARG A 161 -24.41 0.45 -3.94
C ARG A 161 -23.34 1.04 -4.85
N THR A 162 -22.08 0.99 -4.43
CA THR A 162 -20.96 1.55 -5.18
C THR A 162 -19.82 0.54 -5.23
N PRO A 163 -19.85 -0.44 -6.15
CA PRO A 163 -18.74 -1.34 -6.33
C PRO A 163 -17.52 -0.59 -6.89
N GLY A 164 -16.32 -0.98 -6.48
CA GLY A 164 -15.09 -0.31 -6.92
C GLY A 164 -13.89 -0.59 -6.04
N ARG A 165 -12.86 0.22 -6.22
CA ARG A 165 -11.64 0.18 -5.42
C ARG A 165 -11.62 1.31 -4.40
N TYR A 166 -11.14 1.01 -3.21
CA TYR A 166 -11.13 1.90 -2.06
C TYR A 166 -9.74 1.98 -1.45
N SER A 167 -9.42 3.10 -0.82
CA SER A 167 -8.18 3.24 -0.05
C SER A 167 -8.22 2.32 1.17
N TYR A 168 -7.15 1.55 1.36
CA TYR A 168 -7.00 0.71 2.53
C TYR A 168 -6.51 1.52 3.73
N GLU A 169 -7.08 1.27 4.88
CA GLU A 169 -6.65 1.83 6.17
C GLU A 169 -6.25 0.67 7.10
N ALA A 170 -5.29 0.90 7.97
CA ALA A 170 -4.88 -0.11 8.95
C ALA A 170 -6.07 -0.57 9.81
N ARG A 171 -6.18 -1.87 10.05
CA ARG A 171 -7.28 -2.51 10.79
C ARG A 171 -8.68 -2.29 10.18
N LEU A 172 -8.74 -2.20 8.86
CA LEU A 172 -10.01 -2.08 8.16
C LEU A 172 -10.85 -3.35 8.37
N SER A 173 -12.04 -3.21 8.99
CA SER A 173 -12.99 -4.32 9.12
C SER A 173 -13.85 -4.46 7.86
N LEU A 174 -14.36 -5.67 7.63
CA LEU A 174 -15.31 -5.91 6.54
C LEU A 174 -16.51 -5.00 6.63
N GLN A 175 -17.08 -4.82 7.82
CA GLN A 175 -18.25 -3.96 8.00
C GLN A 175 -17.97 -2.52 7.54
N LYS A 176 -16.79 -1.98 7.88
CA LYS A 176 -16.36 -0.65 7.41
C LYS A 176 -16.20 -0.62 5.90
N ALA A 177 -15.59 -1.66 5.31
CA ALA A 177 -15.39 -1.78 3.86
C ALA A 177 -16.73 -1.77 3.09
N VAL A 178 -17.71 -2.55 3.55
CA VAL A 178 -19.06 -2.56 2.95
C VAL A 178 -19.75 -1.20 3.13
N SER A 179 -19.57 -0.54 4.27
CA SER A 179 -20.11 0.80 4.52
C SER A 179 -19.49 1.84 3.58
N MET A 180 -18.18 1.77 3.31
CA MET A 180 -17.50 2.63 2.32
C MET A 180 -18.06 2.44 0.91
N ALA A 181 -18.49 1.22 0.56
CA ALA A 181 -19.16 0.90 -0.70
C ALA A 181 -20.67 1.26 -0.70
N GLY A 182 -21.13 2.05 0.28
CA GLY A 182 -22.51 2.51 0.38
C GLY A 182 -23.49 1.49 0.95
N GLY A 183 -23.00 0.35 1.47
CA GLY A 183 -23.80 -0.74 2.00
C GLY A 183 -24.34 -1.70 0.94
N PHE A 184 -25.02 -2.74 1.41
CA PHE A 184 -25.62 -3.76 0.56
C PHE A 184 -26.78 -3.22 -0.28
N THR A 185 -27.00 -3.78 -1.46
CA THR A 185 -28.25 -3.64 -2.20
C THR A 185 -29.35 -4.54 -1.62
N GLU A 186 -30.59 -4.34 -2.05
CA GLU A 186 -31.70 -5.24 -1.70
C GLU A 186 -31.53 -6.66 -2.24
N LYS A 187 -30.67 -6.81 -3.25
CA LYS A 187 -30.38 -8.09 -3.92
C LYS A 187 -29.21 -8.86 -3.32
N ALA A 188 -28.53 -8.28 -2.35
CA ALA A 188 -27.33 -8.86 -1.78
C ALA A 188 -27.59 -10.11 -0.93
N ASP A 189 -26.81 -11.15 -1.12
CA ASP A 189 -26.72 -12.24 -0.14
C ASP A 189 -25.75 -11.83 0.98
N LYS A 190 -26.31 -11.28 2.05
CA LYS A 190 -25.56 -10.82 3.23
C LYS A 190 -24.93 -11.98 4.02
N THR A 191 -25.35 -13.23 3.75
CA THR A 191 -24.88 -14.43 4.45
C THR A 191 -23.76 -15.16 3.72
N ASP A 192 -23.50 -14.81 2.44
CA ASP A 192 -22.46 -15.42 1.62
C ASP A 192 -21.42 -14.39 1.15
N VAL A 193 -21.17 -13.35 1.96
CA VAL A 193 -20.08 -12.39 1.68
C VAL A 193 -18.74 -13.10 1.80
N ARG A 194 -17.84 -12.87 0.86
CA ARG A 194 -16.53 -13.53 0.79
C ARG A 194 -15.42 -12.50 0.69
N VAL A 195 -14.26 -12.80 1.28
CA VAL A 195 -13.03 -12.08 1.01
C VAL A 195 -12.10 -13.01 0.24
N GLU A 196 -11.74 -12.63 -0.94
CA GLU A 196 -10.72 -13.29 -1.74
C GLU A 196 -9.39 -12.58 -1.48
N ARG A 197 -8.43 -13.32 -0.98
CA ARG A 197 -7.06 -12.85 -0.71
C ARG A 197 -6.10 -13.55 -1.62
N ARG A 198 -5.24 -12.79 -2.26
CA ARG A 198 -4.16 -13.33 -3.08
C ARG A 198 -2.88 -13.40 -2.25
N ASP A 199 -2.32 -14.57 -2.14
CA ASP A 199 -1.02 -14.84 -1.53
C ASP A 199 -0.07 -15.55 -2.52
N ALA A 200 1.10 -15.97 -2.04
CA ALA A 200 2.08 -16.70 -2.86
C ALA A 200 1.59 -18.07 -3.35
N GLN A 201 0.56 -18.64 -2.71
CA GLN A 201 -0.04 -19.92 -3.03
C GLN A 201 -1.24 -19.79 -4.00
N GLY A 202 -1.75 -18.56 -4.21
CA GLY A 202 -2.87 -18.30 -5.10
C GLY A 202 -3.96 -17.43 -4.50
N VAL A 203 -5.21 -17.68 -4.88
CA VAL A 203 -6.37 -16.97 -4.32
C VAL A 203 -7.05 -17.86 -3.29
N THR A 204 -7.12 -17.39 -2.06
CA THR A 204 -7.79 -18.06 -0.94
C THR A 204 -9.04 -17.31 -0.54
N THR A 205 -10.10 -18.04 -0.16
CA THR A 205 -11.31 -17.45 0.42
C THR A 205 -11.17 -17.45 1.94
N VAL A 206 -11.22 -16.27 2.53
CA VAL A 206 -11.12 -16.11 3.98
C VAL A 206 -12.50 -16.30 4.60
N PRO A 207 -12.64 -17.17 5.63
CA PRO A 207 -13.88 -17.32 6.39
C PRO A 207 -14.28 -15.99 7.03
N MET A 208 -15.58 -15.69 7.04
CA MET A 208 -16.09 -14.36 7.32
C MET A 208 -16.82 -14.27 8.64
N ASP A 209 -16.43 -13.25 9.43
CA ASP A 209 -17.32 -12.60 10.38
C ASP A 209 -17.28 -11.08 10.17
N ALA A 210 -18.19 -10.33 10.82
CA ALA A 210 -18.27 -8.87 10.67
C ALA A 210 -16.99 -8.14 11.12
N ASN A 211 -16.16 -8.77 11.95
CA ASN A 211 -14.92 -8.24 12.51
C ASN A 211 -13.68 -8.70 11.73
N THR A 212 -13.85 -9.50 10.67
CA THR A 212 -12.73 -9.92 9.83
C THR A 212 -11.97 -8.71 9.33
N LEU A 213 -10.66 -8.66 9.62
CA LEU A 213 -9.79 -7.58 9.18
C LEU A 213 -9.32 -7.86 7.75
N LEU A 214 -9.54 -6.87 6.90
CA LEU A 214 -9.03 -6.88 5.53
C LEU A 214 -7.53 -6.60 5.50
N GLN A 215 -6.91 -7.05 4.43
CA GLN A 215 -5.53 -6.74 4.06
C GLN A 215 -5.52 -5.92 2.76
N PRO A 216 -4.41 -5.25 2.45
CA PRO A 216 -4.23 -4.65 1.14
C PRO A 216 -4.46 -5.67 0.02
N ASP A 217 -5.05 -5.21 -1.08
CA ASP A 217 -5.41 -5.98 -2.28
C ASP A 217 -6.46 -7.08 -2.08
N ASP A 218 -7.09 -7.18 -0.89
CA ASP A 218 -8.26 -8.03 -0.71
C ASP A 218 -9.40 -7.62 -1.63
N VAL A 219 -10.14 -8.60 -2.13
CA VAL A 219 -11.36 -8.42 -2.88
C VAL A 219 -12.55 -8.88 -2.04
N VAL A 220 -13.41 -7.96 -1.64
CA VAL A 220 -14.67 -8.28 -0.97
C VAL A 220 -15.71 -8.56 -2.05
N VAL A 221 -16.22 -9.79 -2.08
CA VAL A 221 -17.22 -10.25 -3.04
C VAL A 221 -18.57 -10.40 -2.34
N ILE A 222 -19.57 -9.65 -2.80
CA ILE A 222 -20.94 -9.72 -2.31
C ILE A 222 -21.81 -10.32 -3.42
N PRO A 223 -22.15 -11.63 -3.33
CA PRO A 223 -22.97 -12.26 -4.35
C PRO A 223 -24.42 -11.78 -4.29
N GLN A 224 -25.12 -11.97 -5.39
CA GLN A 224 -26.55 -11.77 -5.46
C GLN A 224 -27.26 -12.90 -4.73
N ALA A 225 -28.26 -12.57 -3.90
CA ALA A 225 -29.14 -13.53 -3.27
C ALA A 225 -29.90 -14.33 -4.34
N ARG A 226 -30.13 -15.60 -4.05
CA ARG A 226 -31.02 -16.42 -4.88
C ARG A 226 -32.46 -16.02 -4.63
N ARG A 227 -33.38 -16.50 -5.45
CA ARG A 227 -34.80 -16.20 -5.34
C ARG A 227 -35.58 -17.43 -4.86
N PHE A 228 -36.80 -17.18 -4.38
CA PHE A 228 -37.85 -18.16 -4.22
C PHE A 228 -39.13 -17.57 -4.84
N TYR A 229 -40.12 -18.40 -5.07
CA TYR A 229 -41.33 -18.03 -5.77
C TYR A 229 -42.56 -18.32 -4.90
N VAL A 230 -43.58 -17.46 -4.96
CA VAL A 230 -44.85 -17.68 -4.29
C VAL A 230 -45.97 -17.49 -5.29
N ASN A 231 -46.75 -18.55 -5.51
CA ASN A 231 -47.79 -18.59 -6.48
C ASN A 231 -49.16 -18.97 -5.84
N GLY A 232 -50.24 -18.64 -6.53
CA GLY A 232 -51.61 -19.00 -6.14
C GLY A 232 -52.30 -17.96 -5.24
N GLU A 233 -53.08 -18.43 -4.26
CA GLU A 233 -53.98 -17.61 -3.45
C GLU A 233 -53.24 -16.81 -2.36
N VAL A 234 -52.34 -15.93 -2.81
CA VAL A 234 -51.67 -14.87 -1.98
C VAL A 234 -51.95 -13.49 -2.59
N LYS A 235 -51.88 -12.44 -1.80
CA LYS A 235 -52.22 -11.08 -2.26
C LYS A 235 -51.26 -10.53 -3.32
N LYS A 236 -50.01 -10.92 -3.27
CA LYS A 236 -48.94 -10.50 -4.20
C LYS A 236 -48.10 -11.72 -4.65
N PRO A 237 -48.60 -12.53 -5.58
CA PRO A 237 -47.77 -13.61 -6.12
C PRO A 237 -46.59 -13.05 -6.90
N GLY A 238 -45.46 -13.78 -6.91
CA GLY A 238 -44.25 -13.36 -7.60
C GLY A 238 -42.98 -14.02 -7.06
N ASP A 239 -41.85 -13.44 -7.43
CA ASP A 239 -40.53 -13.87 -7.01
C ASP A 239 -39.96 -12.91 -5.94
N PHE A 240 -39.27 -13.47 -4.98
CA PHE A 240 -38.73 -12.76 -3.82
C PHE A 240 -37.27 -13.14 -3.58
N TRP A 241 -36.48 -12.22 -3.02
CA TRP A 241 -35.12 -12.51 -2.64
C TRP A 241 -35.06 -13.43 -1.43
N TYR A 242 -34.27 -14.48 -1.54
CA TYR A 242 -34.09 -15.42 -0.43
C TYR A 242 -33.10 -14.89 0.60
N GLU A 243 -33.47 -14.98 1.86
CA GLU A 243 -32.58 -14.77 3.01
C GLU A 243 -32.48 -16.05 3.83
N ARG A 244 -31.29 -16.36 4.35
CA ARG A 244 -31.07 -17.55 5.16
C ARG A 244 -31.96 -17.52 6.41
N GLY A 245 -32.63 -18.62 6.70
CA GLY A 245 -33.55 -18.73 7.83
C GLY A 245 -34.99 -18.31 7.54
N LEU A 246 -35.29 -17.97 6.29
CA LEU A 246 -36.64 -17.64 5.87
C LEU A 246 -37.56 -18.87 6.04
N THR A 247 -38.67 -18.68 6.76
CA THR A 247 -39.69 -19.74 6.96
C THR A 247 -40.80 -19.63 5.92
N LEU A 248 -41.57 -20.69 5.74
CA LEU A 248 -42.74 -20.71 4.85
C LEU A 248 -43.75 -19.61 5.23
N HIS A 249 -43.93 -19.37 6.53
CA HIS A 249 -44.83 -18.29 7.02
C HIS A 249 -44.28 -16.91 6.58
N MET A 250 -42.99 -16.67 6.73
CA MET A 250 -42.38 -15.41 6.31
C MET A 250 -42.51 -15.20 4.80
N ALA A 251 -42.26 -16.25 4.01
CA ALA A 251 -42.42 -16.21 2.55
C ALA A 251 -43.85 -15.81 2.14
N ILE A 252 -44.86 -16.39 2.76
CA ILE A 252 -46.28 -16.05 2.51
C ILE A 252 -46.57 -14.63 2.95
N THR A 253 -46.00 -14.18 4.08
CA THR A 253 -46.15 -12.81 4.58
C THR A 253 -45.51 -11.79 3.61
N MET A 254 -44.36 -12.09 3.05
CA MET A 254 -43.73 -11.25 2.00
C MET A 254 -44.63 -11.14 0.76
N ALA A 255 -45.36 -12.22 0.41
CA ALA A 255 -46.37 -12.21 -0.65
C ALA A 255 -47.70 -11.54 -0.22
N GLY A 256 -47.72 -10.79 0.90
CA GLY A 256 -48.89 -10.05 1.37
C GLY A 256 -49.92 -10.88 2.15
N GLY A 257 -49.55 -12.13 2.45
CA GLY A 257 -50.43 -13.08 3.17
C GLY A 257 -51.41 -13.81 2.26
N PHE A 258 -52.16 -14.71 2.85
CA PHE A 258 -53.22 -15.47 2.21
C PHE A 258 -54.39 -14.60 1.73
N THR A 259 -55.03 -14.94 0.63
CA THR A 259 -56.35 -14.40 0.27
C THR A 259 -57.45 -15.08 1.08
N GLU A 260 -58.69 -14.55 1.01
CA GLU A 260 -59.85 -15.18 1.63
C GLU A 260 -60.19 -16.56 1.10
N LYS A 261 -59.79 -16.83 -0.15
CA LYS A 261 -60.03 -18.10 -0.84
C LYS A 261 -58.88 -19.11 -0.66
N ALA A 262 -57.84 -18.75 0.05
CA ALA A 262 -56.63 -19.57 0.19
C ALA A 262 -56.84 -20.81 1.05
N SER A 263 -56.26 -21.93 0.63
CA SER A 263 -56.01 -23.07 1.49
C SER A 263 -54.93 -22.71 2.51
N LYS A 264 -55.10 -23.12 3.79
CA LYS A 264 -54.12 -22.89 4.84
C LYS A 264 -52.97 -23.90 4.86
N THR A 265 -52.99 -24.85 3.91
CA THR A 265 -51.93 -25.88 3.71
C THR A 265 -51.20 -25.63 2.41
N PRO A 266 -50.25 -24.67 2.38
CA PRO A 266 -49.45 -24.43 1.20
C PRO A 266 -48.52 -25.62 0.92
N LYS A 267 -48.23 -25.86 -0.35
CA LYS A 267 -47.27 -26.87 -0.81
C LYS A 267 -46.02 -26.19 -1.32
N VAL A 268 -44.87 -26.84 -1.17
CA VAL A 268 -43.60 -26.35 -1.66
C VAL A 268 -43.08 -27.30 -2.72
N LEU A 269 -42.87 -26.80 -3.94
CA LEU A 269 -42.18 -27.53 -4.97
C LEU A 269 -40.69 -27.24 -4.84
N ARG A 270 -39.91 -28.27 -4.59
CA ARG A 270 -38.47 -28.20 -4.33
C ARG A 270 -37.72 -29.10 -5.30
N ARG A 271 -36.65 -28.60 -5.89
CA ARG A 271 -35.78 -29.41 -6.74
C ARG A 271 -34.79 -30.19 -5.88
N VAL A 272 -34.90 -31.51 -5.88
CA VAL A 272 -33.99 -32.42 -5.14
C VAL A 272 -33.36 -33.36 -6.17
N ASN A 273 -32.04 -33.39 -6.28
CA ASN A 273 -31.28 -34.19 -7.25
C ASN A 273 -31.75 -34.00 -8.70
N GLY A 274 -32.05 -32.74 -9.07
CA GLY A 274 -32.50 -32.41 -10.43
C GLY A 274 -33.99 -32.69 -10.73
N GLN A 275 -34.70 -33.34 -9.81
CA GLN A 275 -36.13 -33.64 -9.94
C GLN A 275 -36.97 -32.70 -9.04
N GLU A 276 -38.08 -32.22 -9.57
CA GLU A 276 -39.05 -31.47 -8.80
C GLU A 276 -39.89 -32.40 -7.94
N ARG A 277 -40.00 -32.08 -6.64
CA ARG A 277 -40.81 -32.84 -5.69
C ARG A 277 -41.69 -31.88 -4.90
N THR A 278 -42.91 -32.31 -4.64
CA THR A 278 -43.78 -31.62 -3.70
C THR A 278 -43.40 -32.00 -2.27
N VAL A 279 -43.11 -31.01 -1.46
CA VAL A 279 -42.79 -31.16 -0.04
C VAL A 279 -43.87 -30.45 0.76
N GLU A 280 -44.46 -31.14 1.72
CA GLU A 280 -45.35 -30.53 2.71
C GLU A 280 -44.48 -30.01 3.88
N LEU A 281 -44.54 -28.72 4.11
CA LEU A 281 -43.79 -28.06 5.16
C LEU A 281 -44.73 -27.43 6.18
N ALA A 282 -44.37 -27.49 7.46
CA ALA A 282 -45.01 -26.67 8.47
C ALA A 282 -44.71 -25.18 8.23
N LEU A 283 -45.54 -24.28 8.70
CA LEU A 283 -45.39 -22.83 8.46
C LEU A 283 -44.10 -22.25 9.04
N ASP A 284 -43.58 -22.86 10.09
CA ASP A 284 -42.30 -22.49 10.73
C ASP A 284 -41.09 -23.18 10.11
N ALA A 285 -41.31 -24.13 9.19
CA ALA A 285 -40.21 -24.81 8.51
C ALA A 285 -39.49 -23.90 7.54
N PRO A 286 -38.14 -24.05 7.40
CA PRO A 286 -37.34 -23.23 6.50
C PRO A 286 -37.63 -23.58 5.03
N ILE A 287 -37.82 -22.56 4.22
CA ILE A 287 -37.75 -22.68 2.76
C ILE A 287 -36.30 -22.60 2.29
N LEU A 288 -36.06 -23.07 1.09
CA LEU A 288 -34.74 -23.06 0.43
C LEU A 288 -34.76 -22.14 -0.78
N PRO A 289 -33.59 -21.70 -1.26
CA PRO A 289 -33.49 -21.04 -2.55
C PRO A 289 -34.10 -21.88 -3.66
N ASP A 290 -34.72 -21.23 -4.63
CA ASP A 290 -35.39 -21.80 -5.80
C ASP A 290 -36.68 -22.62 -5.45
N ASP A 291 -37.11 -22.63 -4.18
CA ASP A 291 -38.41 -23.19 -3.83
C ASP A 291 -39.56 -22.41 -4.46
N ILE A 292 -40.59 -23.13 -4.88
CA ILE A 292 -41.83 -22.56 -5.34
C ILE A 292 -42.92 -22.89 -4.32
N VAL A 293 -43.37 -21.87 -3.59
CA VAL A 293 -44.49 -21.98 -2.67
C VAL A 293 -45.80 -21.86 -3.46
N VAL A 294 -46.65 -22.88 -3.40
CA VAL A 294 -47.94 -22.90 -4.08
C VAL A 294 -49.05 -22.90 -3.04
N VAL A 295 -49.86 -21.86 -3.08
CA VAL A 295 -51.04 -21.72 -2.26
C VAL A 295 -52.29 -22.02 -3.09
N ALA A 296 -52.87 -23.19 -2.88
CA ALA A 296 -54.06 -23.59 -3.63
C ALA A 296 -55.32 -22.82 -3.13
N GLN A 297 -56.33 -22.79 -3.99
CA GLN A 297 -57.69 -22.35 -3.59
C GLN A 297 -58.31 -23.38 -2.65
N ARG A 298 -58.98 -22.92 -1.64
CA ARG A 298 -59.80 -23.78 -0.73
C ARG A 298 -61.06 -24.25 -1.49
N PHE A 299 -61.21 -25.56 -1.62
CA PHE A 299 -62.46 -26.16 -2.05
C PHE A 299 -63.35 -26.32 -0.86
N PHE A 300 -64.60 -25.93 -1.00
CA PHE A 300 -65.64 -26.07 0.00
C PHE A 300 -66.19 -27.48 0.00
#